data_68cc07c4260d9a5ce451a6ba2c987fad
#
_entry.id   68cc07c4260d9a5ce451a6ba2c987fad
#
_cell.length_a   1.000
_cell.length_b   1.000
_cell.length_c   1.000
_cell.angle_alpha   90.00
_cell.angle_beta   90.00
_cell.angle_gamma   90.00
#
_symmetry.space_group_name_H-M   'P 1'
#
loop_
_entity.id
_entity.type
_entity.pdbx_description
1 polymer ?
#
loop_
_entity_poly.entity_id
_entity_poly.type
_entity_poly.pdbx_seq_one_letter_code
_entity_poly.pdbx_strand_id
1 'polypeptide(L)'
;MLGTVEGDLHDIGKNLVGMMLGSNGFNVVDAGVDVTAASFVSAAKESNADIIALSGLLTTTMIYFPVVIEALGKAGLKDKVKVMIGGAPVSRAYADEIGAEGFAEDCASAVDEATRLMTLVTKSI
;
A
#
# COMPACT_ATOMS: atom_id res chain seq x y z
N MET A 1 -6.48 -2.05 1.85
CA MET A 1 -6.66 -0.60 1.73
C MET A 1 -5.67 -0.03 0.73
N LEU A 2 -6.08 0.91 -0.07
CA LEU A 2 -5.31 1.45 -1.19
C LEU A 2 -5.39 2.99 -1.17
N GLY A 3 -4.30 3.66 -1.42
CA GLY A 3 -4.29 5.12 -1.51
C GLY A 3 -3.03 5.68 -2.10
N THR A 4 -3.10 6.93 -2.56
CA THR A 4 -1.97 7.69 -3.08
C THR A 4 -1.42 8.57 -1.97
N VAL A 5 -0.10 8.54 -1.80
CA VAL A 5 0.57 9.21 -0.68
C VAL A 5 0.44 10.73 -0.73
N GLU A 6 0.70 11.36 0.41
CA GLU A 6 0.61 12.81 0.60
C GLU A 6 1.43 13.56 -0.45
N GLY A 7 0.85 14.63 -0.96
CA GLY A 7 1.47 15.45 -2.00
C GLY A 7 1.27 14.95 -3.41
N ASP A 8 0.67 13.77 -3.59
CA ASP A 8 0.50 13.15 -4.90
C ASP A 8 -0.98 13.02 -5.23
N LEU A 9 -1.39 13.52 -6.40
CA LEU A 9 -2.79 13.53 -6.83
C LEU A 9 -3.06 12.54 -7.98
N HIS A 10 -2.06 11.73 -8.35
CA HIS A 10 -2.20 10.79 -9.45
C HIS A 10 -3.02 9.57 -9.02
N ASP A 11 -4.12 9.30 -9.72
CA ASP A 11 -5.05 8.25 -9.34
C ASP A 11 -5.31 7.20 -10.41
N ILE A 12 -4.82 7.39 -11.65
CA ILE A 12 -5.08 6.46 -12.73
C ILE A 12 -4.51 5.07 -12.41
N GLY A 13 -3.24 4.99 -12.04
CA GLY A 13 -2.59 3.73 -11.67
C GLY A 13 -3.22 3.11 -10.42
N LYS A 14 -3.50 3.94 -9.43
CA LYS A 14 -4.15 3.50 -8.20
C LYS A 14 -5.52 2.88 -8.49
N ASN A 15 -6.33 3.55 -9.33
CA ASN A 15 -7.66 3.08 -9.65
C ASN A 15 -7.63 1.78 -10.45
N LEU A 16 -6.66 1.62 -11.36
CA LEU A 16 -6.47 0.37 -12.10
C LEU A 16 -6.10 -0.78 -11.16
N VAL A 17 -5.21 -0.55 -10.21
CA VAL A 17 -4.84 -1.54 -9.20
C VAL A 17 -6.07 -1.93 -8.37
N GLY A 18 -6.85 -0.95 -7.92
CA GLY A 18 -8.06 -1.21 -7.15
C GLY A 18 -9.06 -2.06 -7.93
N MET A 19 -9.25 -1.75 -9.21
CA MET A 19 -10.16 -2.50 -10.07
C MET A 19 -9.69 -3.95 -10.25
N MET A 20 -8.40 -4.16 -10.51
CA MET A 20 -7.82 -5.49 -10.68
C MET A 20 -7.91 -6.32 -9.41
N LEU A 21 -7.61 -5.72 -8.26
CA LEU A 21 -7.71 -6.40 -6.97
C LEU A 21 -9.16 -6.78 -6.68
N GLY A 22 -10.09 -5.86 -6.88
CA GLY A 22 -11.52 -6.13 -6.67
C GLY A 22 -12.03 -7.27 -7.55
N SER A 23 -11.59 -7.31 -8.82
CA SER A 23 -11.94 -8.36 -9.77
C SER A 23 -11.39 -9.74 -9.36
N ASN A 24 -10.36 -9.76 -8.54
CA ASN A 24 -9.71 -11.00 -8.08
C ASN A 24 -10.09 -11.36 -6.63
N GLY A 25 -11.20 -10.82 -6.13
CA GLY A 25 -11.77 -11.23 -4.86
C GLY A 25 -11.30 -10.45 -3.64
N PHE A 26 -10.51 -9.40 -3.82
CA PHE A 26 -10.10 -8.55 -2.72
C PHE A 26 -11.21 -7.56 -2.37
N ASN A 27 -11.39 -7.32 -1.07
CA ASN A 27 -12.27 -6.26 -0.61
C ASN A 27 -11.46 -4.97 -0.52
N VAL A 28 -11.62 -4.11 -1.52
CA VAL A 28 -10.78 -2.91 -1.68
C VAL A 28 -11.44 -1.71 -0.99
N VAL A 29 -10.67 -1.07 -0.10
CA VAL A 29 -11.06 0.21 0.51
C VAL A 29 -10.13 1.27 -0.06
N ASP A 30 -10.67 2.22 -0.80
CA ASP A 30 -9.91 3.28 -1.45
C ASP A 30 -9.87 4.52 -0.56
N ALA A 31 -8.68 4.87 -0.09
CA ALA A 31 -8.48 6.05 0.76
C ALA A 31 -8.35 7.35 -0.04
N GLY A 32 -8.21 7.26 -1.37
CA GLY A 32 -8.13 8.42 -2.24
C GLY A 32 -6.71 8.82 -2.59
N VAL A 33 -6.53 10.10 -2.89
CA VAL A 33 -5.23 10.68 -3.24
C VAL A 33 -4.82 11.69 -2.16
N ASP A 34 -3.55 12.07 -2.16
CA ASP A 34 -3.01 13.03 -1.20
C ASP A 34 -3.34 12.62 0.25
N VAL A 35 -3.11 11.34 0.56
CA VAL A 35 -3.50 10.77 1.86
C VAL A 35 -2.33 10.87 2.84
N THR A 36 -2.59 11.51 3.99
CA THR A 36 -1.56 11.65 5.02
C THR A 36 -1.30 10.31 5.74
N ALA A 37 -0.14 10.19 6.37
CA ALA A 37 0.20 9.00 7.15
C ALA A 37 -0.84 8.74 8.25
N ALA A 38 -1.30 9.79 8.94
CA ALA A 38 -2.32 9.67 9.99
C ALA A 38 -3.63 9.13 9.41
N SER A 39 -4.03 9.58 8.22
CA SER A 39 -5.23 9.11 7.56
C SER A 39 -5.11 7.65 7.13
N PHE A 40 -3.93 7.22 6.66
CA PHE A 40 -3.69 5.80 6.35
C PHE A 40 -3.85 4.94 7.60
N VAL A 41 -3.29 5.36 8.72
CA VAL A 41 -3.39 4.64 9.99
C VAL A 41 -4.85 4.52 10.43
N SER A 42 -5.59 5.62 10.42
CA SER A 42 -7.01 5.63 10.80
C SER A 42 -7.84 4.72 9.91
N ALA A 43 -7.64 4.82 8.59
CA ALA A 43 -8.39 4.00 7.63
C ALA A 43 -8.05 2.51 7.78
N ALA A 44 -6.79 2.18 8.05
CA ALA A 44 -6.37 0.80 8.27
C ALA A 44 -7.05 0.21 9.51
N LYS A 45 -7.13 0.98 10.59
CA LYS A 45 -7.82 0.54 11.82
C LYS A 45 -9.31 0.33 11.59
N GLU A 46 -9.97 1.30 10.95
CA GLU A 46 -11.41 1.25 10.71
C GLU A 46 -11.80 0.10 9.80
N SER A 47 -11.01 -0.16 8.77
CA SER A 47 -11.30 -1.20 7.78
C SER A 47 -10.76 -2.56 8.19
N ASN A 48 -9.98 -2.65 9.26
CA ASN A 48 -9.31 -3.88 9.67
C ASN A 48 -8.49 -4.46 8.51
N ALA A 49 -7.71 -3.62 7.85
CA ALA A 49 -6.99 -3.97 6.63
C ALA A 49 -5.90 -5.01 6.89
N ASP A 50 -5.74 -5.94 5.96
CA ASP A 50 -4.65 -6.91 5.96
C ASP A 50 -3.45 -6.39 5.17
N ILE A 51 -3.70 -5.61 4.12
CA ILE A 51 -2.68 -5.05 3.24
C ILE A 51 -2.97 -3.56 3.05
N ILE A 52 -1.91 -2.77 3.11
CA ILE A 52 -1.95 -1.36 2.74
C ILE A 52 -1.12 -1.20 1.48
N ALA A 53 -1.75 -0.78 0.40
CA ALA A 53 -1.11 -0.54 -0.88
C ALA A 53 -0.94 0.96 -1.08
N LEU A 54 0.30 1.41 -1.18
CA LEU A 54 0.66 2.82 -1.33
C LEU A 54 1.08 3.08 -2.77
N SER A 55 0.53 4.13 -3.36
CA SER A 55 0.84 4.56 -4.71
C SER A 55 1.51 5.95 -4.68
N GLY A 56 2.51 6.14 -5.51
CA GLY A 56 3.15 7.45 -5.69
C GLY A 56 3.84 7.50 -7.04
N LEU A 57 3.61 8.59 -7.78
CA LEU A 57 4.16 8.75 -9.13
C LEU A 57 5.34 9.71 -9.17
N LEU A 58 5.45 10.61 -8.18
CA LEU A 58 6.50 11.63 -8.14
C LEU A 58 7.65 11.19 -7.23
N THR A 59 8.89 11.40 -7.72
CA THR A 59 10.07 11.13 -6.89
C THR A 59 10.08 11.96 -5.61
N THR A 60 9.53 13.18 -5.69
CA THR A 60 9.47 14.09 -4.55
C THR A 60 8.51 13.62 -3.46
N THR A 61 7.58 12.73 -3.78
CA THR A 61 6.60 12.20 -2.79
C THR A 61 6.98 10.83 -2.27
N MET A 62 8.04 10.21 -2.79
CA MET A 62 8.50 8.90 -2.32
C MET A 62 8.88 8.88 -0.84
N ILE A 63 9.28 10.01 -0.28
CA ILE A 63 9.63 10.12 1.14
C ILE A 63 8.45 9.76 2.06
N TYR A 64 7.23 9.85 1.55
CA TYR A 64 6.04 9.56 2.35
C TYR A 64 5.77 8.07 2.51
N PHE A 65 6.35 7.21 1.67
CA PHE A 65 6.25 5.76 1.86
C PHE A 65 6.82 5.33 3.22
N PRO A 66 8.09 5.66 3.55
CA PRO A 66 8.61 5.29 4.87
C PRO A 66 7.91 6.02 6.02
N VAL A 67 7.38 7.22 5.78
CA VAL A 67 6.61 7.95 6.81
C VAL A 67 5.35 7.16 7.19
N VAL A 68 4.65 6.60 6.22
CA VAL A 68 3.47 5.77 6.49
C VAL A 68 3.86 4.50 7.24
N ILE A 69 4.93 3.83 6.82
CA ILE A 69 5.42 2.61 7.48
C ILE A 69 5.78 2.88 8.93
N GLU A 70 6.47 3.98 9.20
CA GLU A 70 6.82 4.38 10.56
C GLU A 70 5.57 4.66 11.41
N ALA A 71 4.58 5.36 10.83
CA ALA A 71 3.34 5.66 11.52
C ALA A 71 2.57 4.39 11.89
N LEU A 72 2.57 3.39 11.01
CA LEU A 72 1.94 2.09 11.28
C LEU A 72 2.66 1.39 12.44
N GLY A 73 3.98 1.46 12.48
CA GLY A 73 4.77 0.90 13.58
C GLY A 73 4.43 1.54 14.92
N LYS A 74 4.34 2.86 14.95
CA LYS A 74 3.98 3.60 16.15
C LYS A 74 2.55 3.31 16.63
N ALA A 75 1.66 2.97 15.69
CA ALA A 75 0.27 2.63 16.01
C ALA A 75 0.10 1.17 16.43
N GLY A 76 1.16 0.37 16.44
CA GLY A 76 1.11 -1.05 16.77
C GLY A 76 0.52 -1.93 15.69
N LEU A 77 0.49 -1.46 14.44
CA LEU A 77 -0.11 -2.18 13.32
C LEU A 77 0.91 -2.91 12.44
N LYS A 78 2.21 -2.69 12.64
CA LYS A 78 3.25 -3.22 11.76
C LYS A 78 3.20 -4.73 11.62
N ASP A 79 2.86 -5.45 12.67
CA ASP A 79 2.77 -6.91 12.66
C ASP A 79 1.43 -7.42 12.11
N LYS A 80 0.43 -6.55 12.03
CA LYS A 80 -0.93 -6.92 11.62
C LYS A 80 -1.20 -6.64 10.15
N VAL A 81 -0.51 -5.66 9.56
CA VAL A 81 -0.71 -5.28 8.17
C VAL A 81 0.59 -5.43 7.39
N LYS A 82 0.45 -5.78 6.12
CA LYS A 82 1.58 -5.81 5.17
C LYS A 82 1.48 -4.60 4.27
N VAL A 83 2.62 -3.99 3.98
CA VAL A 83 2.69 -2.80 3.14
C VAL A 83 3.28 -3.16 1.80
N MET A 84 2.60 -2.80 0.72
CA MET A 84 3.14 -2.88 -0.63
C MET A 84 3.14 -1.49 -1.26
N ILE A 85 4.13 -1.25 -2.09
CA ILE A 85 4.29 0.05 -2.75
C ILE A 85 4.35 -0.12 -4.26
N GLY A 86 3.96 0.92 -4.98
CA GLY A 86 3.98 0.92 -6.44
C GLY A 86 4.00 2.34 -6.99
N GLY A 87 4.33 2.45 -8.28
CA GLY A 87 4.44 3.70 -8.98
C GLY A 87 5.68 3.72 -9.86
N ALA A 88 5.69 4.58 -10.89
CA ALA A 88 6.77 4.61 -11.88
C ALA A 88 8.18 4.76 -11.28
N PRO A 89 8.42 5.63 -10.27
CA PRO A 89 9.76 5.80 -9.71
C PRO A 89 10.16 4.73 -8.68
N VAL A 90 9.24 3.80 -8.35
CA VAL A 90 9.46 2.82 -7.29
C VAL A 90 10.10 1.55 -7.84
N SER A 91 10.95 0.91 -7.05
CA SER A 91 11.62 -0.35 -7.41
C SER A 91 11.55 -1.34 -6.25
N ARG A 92 11.81 -2.61 -6.54
CA ARG A 92 11.92 -3.65 -5.50
C ARG A 92 13.04 -3.30 -4.50
N ALA A 93 14.17 -2.80 -5.00
CA ALA A 93 15.28 -2.40 -4.13
C ALA A 93 14.85 -1.31 -3.15
N TYR A 94 14.09 -0.34 -3.62
CA TYR A 94 13.60 0.73 -2.75
C TYR A 94 12.61 0.18 -1.72
N ALA A 95 11.72 -0.71 -2.12
CA ALA A 95 10.77 -1.34 -1.20
C ALA A 95 11.51 -2.07 -0.07
N ASP A 96 12.54 -2.84 -0.41
CA ASP A 96 13.35 -3.55 0.57
C ASP A 96 14.06 -2.59 1.52
N GLU A 97 14.60 -1.49 0.98
CA GLU A 97 15.31 -0.47 1.75
C GLU A 97 14.43 0.16 2.82
N ILE A 98 13.18 0.47 2.51
CA ILE A 98 12.28 1.16 3.44
C ILE A 98 11.47 0.20 4.32
N GLY A 99 11.59 -1.11 4.12
CA GLY A 99 10.89 -2.10 4.93
C GLY A 99 9.48 -2.41 4.48
N ALA A 100 9.14 -2.12 3.22
CA ALA A 100 7.87 -2.56 2.64
C ALA A 100 7.95 -4.05 2.30
N GLU A 101 6.92 -4.82 2.63
CA GLU A 101 6.90 -6.25 2.37
C GLU A 101 6.68 -6.57 0.88
N GLY A 102 6.04 -5.67 0.14
CA GLY A 102 5.68 -5.93 -1.25
C GLY A 102 5.95 -4.76 -2.18
N PHE A 103 6.10 -5.10 -3.45
CA PHE A 103 6.28 -4.15 -4.53
C PHE A 103 5.54 -4.66 -5.76
N ALA A 104 4.89 -3.76 -6.49
CA ALA A 104 4.24 -4.09 -7.74
C ALA A 104 4.67 -3.09 -8.81
N GLU A 105 5.09 -3.63 -9.96
CA GLU A 105 5.53 -2.83 -11.10
C GLU A 105 4.34 -2.28 -11.89
N ASP A 106 3.24 -3.02 -11.93
CA ASP A 106 2.03 -2.67 -12.65
C ASP A 106 0.80 -3.27 -11.96
N CYS A 107 -0.40 -3.02 -12.51
CA CYS A 107 -1.63 -3.50 -11.88
C CYS A 107 -1.75 -5.04 -11.90
N ALA A 108 -1.22 -5.71 -12.90
CA ALA A 108 -1.28 -7.17 -12.96
C ALA A 108 -0.37 -7.79 -11.90
N SER A 109 0.87 -7.30 -11.77
CA SER A 109 1.79 -7.79 -10.74
C SER A 109 1.31 -7.42 -9.33
N ALA A 110 0.52 -6.36 -9.18
CA ALA A 110 -0.07 -5.99 -7.89
C ALA A 110 -0.99 -7.09 -7.36
N VAL A 111 -1.76 -7.73 -8.22
CA VAL A 111 -2.64 -8.84 -7.82
C VAL A 111 -1.82 -10.02 -7.31
N ASP A 112 -0.75 -10.39 -8.03
CA ASP A 112 0.13 -11.49 -7.63
C ASP A 112 0.80 -11.18 -6.29
N GLU A 113 1.29 -9.96 -6.13
CA GLU A 113 1.98 -9.54 -4.92
C GLU A 113 1.02 -9.50 -3.72
N ALA A 114 -0.18 -8.97 -3.91
CA ALA A 114 -1.18 -8.95 -2.84
C ALA A 114 -1.58 -10.37 -2.43
N THR A 115 -1.71 -11.28 -3.38
CA THR A 115 -2.02 -12.68 -3.10
C THR A 115 -0.90 -13.32 -2.27
N ARG A 116 0.36 -13.04 -2.61
CA ARG A 116 1.51 -13.52 -1.85
C ARG A 116 1.49 -12.97 -0.42
N LEU A 117 1.21 -11.68 -0.26
CA LEU A 117 1.18 -11.04 1.06
C LEU A 117 0.06 -11.61 1.94
N MET A 118 -1.08 -11.95 1.35
CA MET A 118 -2.19 -12.56 2.11
C MET A 118 -1.80 -13.91 2.71
N THR A 119 -0.94 -14.68 2.06
CA THR A 119 -0.46 -15.94 2.65
C THR A 119 0.39 -15.70 3.89
N LEU A 120 1.11 -14.58 3.95
CA LEU A 120 1.90 -14.21 5.13
C LEU A 120 1.00 -13.75 6.28
N VAL A 121 -0.10 -13.05 5.98
CA VAL A 121 -1.06 -12.61 6.99
C VAL A 121 -1.76 -13.82 7.63
N THR A 122 -2.23 -14.76 6.81
CA THR A 122 -2.97 -15.92 7.31
C THR A 122 -2.11 -16.87 8.13
N LYS A 123 -0.80 -16.89 7.91
CA LYS A 123 0.13 -17.73 8.69
C LYS A 123 0.28 -17.29 10.13
N SER A 124 -0.10 -16.07 10.46
CA SER A 124 0.02 -15.53 11.81
C SER A 124 -1.10 -15.98 12.74
N ILE A 125 -2.07 -16.70 12.24
CA ILE A 125 -3.21 -17.21 13.01
C ILE A 125 -2.86 -18.55 13.74
#